data_b8d2456662c27d878a3d6e077da99fb2
#
_entry.id   b8d2456662c27d878a3d6e077da99fb2
#
_cell.length_a   1.000
_cell.length_b   1.000
_cell.length_c   1.000
_cell.angle_alpha   90.00
_cell.angle_beta   90.00
_cell.angle_gamma   90.00
#
_symmetry.space_group_name_H-M   'P 1'
#
loop_
_entity.id
_entity.type
_entity.pdbx_description
1 polymer ?
#
loop_
_entity_poly.entity_id
_entity_poly.type
_entity_poly.pdbx_seq_one_letter_code
_entity_poly.pdbx_strand_id
1 'polypeptide(L)'
;IFINTKIIAESPENLFWAGIGDAISKELEAQLSIRGHKVSHTPLMGNQLSLICIDPLIEYGKKAYEDCKNNVDSFELEQVVLDIIVTTGLVSNFMTTENDYYYNSSLAHGFYNGTSVIPNCIQHLHGEIVSFGSLVLLTYDKNYDECDRIMAFHKEMGLPLTMADIGLTEEDLPAVAERSSVTKEWTCVPYEVTKEKF
;
A
#
# COMPACT_ATOMS: atom_id res chain seq x y z
N ILE A 1 -11.05 -0.44 20.55
CA ILE A 1 -11.31 0.38 19.35
C ILE A 1 -12.81 0.34 19.10
N PHE A 2 -13.42 1.49 18.85
CA PHE A 2 -14.80 1.61 18.37
C PHE A 2 -14.74 2.09 16.93
N ILE A 3 -15.31 1.34 15.99
CA ILE A 3 -15.42 1.70 14.59
C ILE A 3 -16.89 1.90 14.28
N ASN A 4 -17.25 3.09 13.81
CA ASN A 4 -18.58 3.38 13.34
C ASN A 4 -18.55 3.51 11.81
N THR A 5 -18.92 2.47 11.11
CA THR A 5 -18.89 2.36 9.65
C THR A 5 -19.78 3.40 8.98
N LYS A 6 -20.86 3.82 9.63
CA LYS A 6 -21.70 4.89 9.11
C LYS A 6 -20.95 6.24 9.01
N ILE A 7 -20.09 6.56 9.97
CA ILE A 7 -19.26 7.77 9.90
C ILE A 7 -18.29 7.67 8.71
N ILE A 8 -17.76 6.47 8.48
CA ILE A 8 -16.86 6.23 7.34
C ILE A 8 -17.63 6.32 6.01
N ALA A 9 -18.84 5.77 5.94
CA ALA A 9 -19.71 5.88 4.76
C ALA A 9 -20.03 7.34 4.39
N GLU A 10 -20.11 8.23 5.39
CA GLU A 10 -20.36 9.67 5.22
C GLU A 10 -19.06 10.49 5.06
N SER A 11 -17.89 9.85 5.01
CA SER A 11 -16.59 10.53 4.85
C SER A 11 -16.34 10.95 3.39
N PRO A 12 -15.39 11.89 3.15
CA PRO A 12 -14.99 12.23 1.79
C PRO A 12 -14.53 10.99 1.02
N GLU A 13 -15.21 10.69 -0.08
CA GLU A 13 -15.02 9.47 -0.88
C GLU A 13 -13.58 9.26 -1.37
N ASN A 14 -12.88 10.36 -1.69
CA ASN A 14 -11.48 10.31 -2.12
C ASN A 14 -10.53 9.82 -1.01
N LEU A 15 -10.83 10.10 0.26
CA LEU A 15 -10.04 9.60 1.38
C LEU A 15 -10.26 8.10 1.59
N PHE A 16 -11.50 7.62 1.45
CA PHE A 16 -11.79 6.20 1.50
C PHE A 16 -11.14 5.44 0.35
N TRP A 17 -11.25 5.97 -0.88
CA TRP A 17 -10.59 5.44 -2.06
C TRP A 17 -9.07 5.34 -1.91
N ALA A 18 -8.43 6.41 -1.43
CA ALA A 18 -6.99 6.40 -1.15
C ALA A 18 -6.63 5.41 -0.04
N GLY A 19 -7.49 5.25 0.98
CA GLY A 19 -7.32 4.24 2.04
C GLY A 19 -7.31 2.81 1.50
N ILE A 20 -8.15 2.50 0.51
CA ILE A 20 -8.13 1.21 -0.19
C ILE A 20 -6.78 1.04 -0.92
N GLY A 21 -6.31 2.07 -1.62
CA GLY A 21 -5.03 2.06 -2.32
C GLY A 21 -3.84 1.84 -1.39
N ASP A 22 -3.85 2.47 -0.21
CA ASP A 22 -2.81 2.29 0.80
C ASP A 22 -2.81 0.87 1.39
N ALA A 23 -4.00 0.34 1.69
CA ALA A 23 -4.15 -0.96 2.34
C ALA A 23 -3.61 -2.13 1.49
N ILE A 24 -3.66 -2.05 0.15
CA ILE A 24 -3.06 -3.05 -0.75
C ILE A 24 -1.58 -3.26 -0.45
N SER A 25 -0.84 -2.20 -0.15
CA SER A 25 0.60 -2.28 0.10
C SER A 25 0.93 -3.17 1.30
N LYS A 26 0.02 -3.30 2.25
CA LYS A 26 0.29 -3.96 3.54
C LYS A 26 0.67 -5.42 3.39
N GLU A 27 -0.06 -6.19 2.58
CA GLU A 27 0.31 -7.57 2.29
C GLU A 27 1.62 -7.62 1.50
N LEU A 28 1.72 -6.86 0.41
CA LEU A 28 2.84 -6.91 -0.52
C LEU A 28 4.16 -6.59 0.17
N GLU A 29 4.19 -5.53 0.96
CA GLU A 29 5.38 -5.11 1.69
C GLU A 29 5.74 -6.07 2.82
N ALA A 30 4.74 -6.55 3.58
CA ALA A 30 4.97 -7.50 4.65
C ALA A 30 5.53 -8.83 4.11
N GLN A 31 4.95 -9.34 3.02
CA GLN A 31 5.43 -10.57 2.39
C GLN A 31 6.83 -10.43 1.77
N LEU A 32 7.13 -9.26 1.20
CA LEU A 32 8.46 -8.98 0.65
C LEU A 32 9.50 -8.87 1.76
N SER A 33 9.25 -8.03 2.74
CA SER A 33 10.23 -7.68 3.78
C SER A 33 10.60 -8.83 4.71
N ILE A 34 9.68 -9.77 4.95
CA ILE A 34 9.94 -10.92 5.84
C ILE A 34 10.67 -12.06 5.14
N ARG A 35 10.74 -12.03 3.82
CA ARG A 35 11.30 -13.12 2.99
C ARG A 35 12.75 -13.41 3.38
N GLY A 36 13.03 -14.68 3.69
CA GLY A 36 14.36 -15.13 4.08
C GLY A 36 14.72 -14.89 5.57
N HIS A 37 13.87 -14.23 6.33
CA HIS A 37 14.08 -13.98 7.76
C HIS A 37 13.47 -15.08 8.63
N LYS A 38 14.23 -15.51 9.65
CA LYS A 38 13.69 -16.31 10.74
C LYS A 38 13.18 -15.35 11.82
N VAL A 39 11.88 -15.18 11.87
CA VAL A 39 11.24 -14.23 12.78
C VAL A 39 10.69 -14.90 14.05
N SER A 40 10.52 -14.11 15.10
CA SER A 40 9.90 -14.51 16.36
C SER A 40 8.36 -14.63 16.19
N HIS A 41 7.69 -15.10 17.26
CA HIS A 41 6.25 -15.37 17.25
C HIS A 41 5.39 -14.18 16.79
N THR A 42 5.63 -12.98 17.30
CA THR A 42 4.77 -11.82 16.99
C THR A 42 4.86 -11.38 15.54
N PRO A 43 6.04 -11.15 14.91
CA PRO A 43 6.12 -10.91 13.49
C PRO A 43 5.58 -12.06 12.63
N LEU A 44 5.71 -13.32 13.08
CA LEU A 44 5.12 -14.47 12.38
C LEU A 44 3.59 -14.39 12.34
N MET A 45 2.96 -13.99 13.46
CA MET A 45 1.50 -13.72 13.47
C MET A 45 1.12 -12.61 12.50
N GLY A 46 1.85 -11.49 12.51
CA GLY A 46 1.62 -10.38 11.59
C GLY A 46 1.72 -10.82 10.12
N ASN A 47 2.74 -11.63 9.81
CA ASN A 47 2.89 -12.20 8.48
C ASN A 47 1.71 -13.08 8.04
N GLN A 48 1.18 -13.89 8.94
CA GLN A 48 -0.02 -14.69 8.63
C GLN A 48 -1.27 -13.83 8.46
N LEU A 49 -1.42 -12.78 9.27
CA LEU A 49 -2.52 -11.83 9.12
C LEU A 49 -2.41 -11.01 7.84
N SER A 50 -1.21 -10.69 7.37
CA SER A 50 -1.07 -9.89 6.16
C SER A 50 -1.63 -10.59 4.91
N LEU A 51 -1.66 -11.92 4.88
CA LEU A 51 -2.19 -12.71 3.76
C LEU A 51 -3.70 -12.57 3.51
N ILE A 52 -4.40 -11.83 4.35
CA ILE A 52 -5.84 -11.56 4.17
C ILE A 52 -6.11 -10.08 3.90
N CYS A 53 -5.10 -9.25 3.63
CA CYS A 53 -5.29 -7.82 3.39
C CYS A 53 -5.79 -7.51 1.97
N ILE A 54 -5.38 -8.24 0.95
CA ILE A 54 -5.69 -7.89 -0.45
C ILE A 54 -7.04 -8.45 -0.89
N ASP A 55 -7.34 -9.71 -0.57
CA ASP A 55 -8.52 -10.39 -1.10
C ASP A 55 -9.85 -9.68 -0.77
N PRO A 56 -10.11 -9.21 0.47
CA PRO A 56 -11.32 -8.43 0.76
C PRO A 56 -11.39 -7.11 0.01
N LEU A 57 -10.25 -6.45 -0.23
CA LEU A 57 -10.21 -5.20 -1.00
C LEU A 57 -10.59 -5.44 -2.46
N ILE A 58 -10.11 -6.52 -3.06
CA ILE A 58 -10.46 -6.89 -4.44
C ILE A 58 -11.93 -7.32 -4.54
N GLU A 59 -12.41 -8.11 -3.58
CA GLU A 59 -13.78 -8.64 -3.61
C GLU A 59 -14.83 -7.54 -3.36
N TYR A 60 -14.60 -6.67 -2.40
CA TYR A 60 -15.61 -5.72 -1.93
C TYR A 60 -15.29 -4.25 -2.28
N GLY A 61 -14.05 -3.91 -2.60
CA GLY A 61 -13.55 -2.53 -2.68
C GLY A 61 -14.36 -1.65 -3.62
N LYS A 62 -14.68 -2.13 -4.83
CA LYS A 62 -15.46 -1.36 -5.79
C LYS A 62 -16.86 -1.04 -5.27
N LYS A 63 -17.56 -2.05 -4.75
CA LYS A 63 -18.91 -1.87 -4.21
C LYS A 63 -18.88 -0.97 -2.98
N ALA A 64 -17.92 -1.18 -2.08
CA ALA A 64 -17.71 -0.34 -0.89
C ALA A 64 -17.46 1.13 -1.25
N TYR A 65 -16.65 1.38 -2.29
CA TYR A 65 -16.41 2.74 -2.79
C TYR A 65 -17.65 3.39 -3.39
N GLU A 66 -18.46 2.65 -4.16
CA GLU A 66 -19.75 3.13 -4.66
C GLU A 66 -20.72 3.42 -3.51
N ASP A 67 -20.74 2.60 -2.47
CA ASP A 67 -21.57 2.80 -1.30
C ASP A 67 -21.13 4.03 -0.48
N CYS A 68 -19.82 4.25 -0.33
CA CYS A 68 -19.29 5.47 0.29
C CYS A 68 -19.73 6.73 -0.47
N LYS A 69 -19.67 6.75 -1.79
CA LYS A 69 -20.19 7.87 -2.62
C LYS A 69 -21.68 8.17 -2.38
N ASN A 70 -22.44 7.15 -2.04
CA ASN A 70 -23.88 7.26 -1.79
C ASN A 70 -24.24 7.36 -0.29
N ASN A 71 -23.24 7.43 0.59
CA ASN A 71 -23.41 7.44 2.06
C ASN A 71 -24.17 6.20 2.57
N VAL A 72 -23.94 5.03 1.97
CA VAL A 72 -24.57 3.76 2.32
C VAL A 72 -23.64 2.95 3.20
N ASP A 73 -24.09 2.66 4.43
CA ASP A 73 -23.43 1.76 5.35
C ASP A 73 -23.86 0.31 5.01
N SER A 74 -23.02 -0.35 4.18
CA SER A 74 -23.25 -1.70 3.66
C SER A 74 -22.33 -2.72 4.28
N PHE A 75 -22.63 -4.01 4.04
CA PHE A 75 -21.74 -5.11 4.42
C PHE A 75 -20.36 -4.97 3.74
N GLU A 76 -20.34 -4.68 2.45
CA GLU A 76 -19.10 -4.55 1.67
C GLU A 76 -18.24 -3.39 2.18
N LEU A 77 -18.86 -2.25 2.49
CA LEU A 77 -18.16 -1.12 3.10
C LEU A 77 -17.59 -1.50 4.47
N GLU A 78 -18.36 -2.19 5.31
CA GLU A 78 -17.89 -2.67 6.62
C GLU A 78 -16.67 -3.59 6.47
N GLN A 79 -16.68 -4.56 5.52
CA GLN A 79 -15.55 -5.46 5.32
C GLN A 79 -14.27 -4.69 4.94
N VAL A 80 -14.37 -3.74 4.02
CA VAL A 80 -13.24 -2.92 3.59
C VAL A 80 -12.74 -2.01 4.72
N VAL A 81 -13.64 -1.39 5.48
CA VAL A 81 -13.28 -0.57 6.65
C VAL A 81 -12.54 -1.39 7.71
N LEU A 82 -13.03 -2.60 8.01
CA LEU A 82 -12.39 -3.49 8.98
C LEU A 82 -11.01 -3.95 8.48
N ASP A 83 -10.86 -4.19 7.19
CA ASP A 83 -9.56 -4.52 6.62
C ASP A 83 -8.57 -3.35 6.74
N ILE A 84 -8.96 -2.15 6.29
CA ILE A 84 -8.12 -0.94 6.35
C ILE A 84 -7.72 -0.60 7.79
N ILE A 85 -8.63 -0.70 8.76
CA ILE A 85 -8.38 -0.21 10.12
C ILE A 85 -7.85 -1.32 11.04
N VAL A 86 -8.47 -2.51 11.00
CA VAL A 86 -8.15 -3.58 11.95
C VAL A 86 -7.04 -4.47 11.40
N THR A 87 -7.24 -5.05 10.21
CA THR A 87 -6.25 -6.00 9.66
C THR A 87 -4.92 -5.32 9.43
N THR A 88 -4.88 -4.23 8.64
CA THR A 88 -3.63 -3.51 8.39
C THR A 88 -3.02 -2.92 9.65
N GLY A 89 -3.85 -2.46 10.60
CA GLY A 89 -3.40 -1.96 11.90
C GLY A 89 -2.74 -3.04 12.76
N LEU A 90 -3.31 -4.24 12.82
CA LEU A 90 -2.72 -5.38 13.53
C LEU A 90 -1.43 -5.86 12.86
N VAL A 91 -1.42 -5.97 11.54
CA VAL A 91 -0.21 -6.32 10.77
C VAL A 91 0.90 -5.33 11.07
N SER A 92 0.63 -4.02 10.99
CA SER A 92 1.61 -2.98 11.28
C SER A 92 2.17 -3.10 12.69
N ASN A 93 1.31 -3.32 13.69
CA ASN A 93 1.75 -3.46 15.07
C ASN A 93 2.59 -4.72 15.31
N PHE A 94 2.18 -5.86 14.74
CA PHE A 94 2.87 -7.14 14.98
C PHE A 94 4.18 -7.25 14.17
N MET A 95 4.28 -6.58 13.03
CA MET A 95 5.45 -6.62 12.16
C MET A 95 6.43 -5.46 12.39
N THR A 96 6.08 -4.49 13.23
CA THR A 96 7.02 -3.49 13.72
C THR A 96 7.85 -4.10 14.84
N THR A 97 9.18 -4.08 14.70
CA THR A 97 10.11 -4.55 15.73
C THR A 97 10.86 -3.37 16.36
N GLU A 98 11.45 -3.57 17.54
CA GLU A 98 12.29 -2.58 18.22
C GLU A 98 13.67 -2.42 17.55
N ASN A 99 13.99 -3.28 16.59
CA ASN A 99 15.24 -3.26 15.84
C ASN A 99 15.19 -2.27 14.66
N ASP A 100 16.33 -2.04 14.03
CA ASP A 100 16.46 -1.16 12.87
C ASP A 100 15.71 -1.67 11.63
N TYR A 101 15.43 -2.97 11.55
CA TYR A 101 14.63 -3.59 10.48
C TYR A 101 13.19 -3.79 10.95
N TYR A 102 12.20 -3.38 10.14
CA TYR A 102 10.79 -3.65 10.38
C TYR A 102 10.14 -4.25 9.13
N TYR A 103 9.13 -5.10 9.34
CA TYR A 103 8.56 -5.93 8.28
C TYR A 103 7.24 -5.40 7.72
N ASN A 104 6.79 -4.23 8.13
CA ASN A 104 5.47 -3.69 7.82
C ASN A 104 5.46 -2.62 6.72
N SER A 105 6.62 -2.28 6.16
CA SER A 105 6.80 -1.26 5.13
C SER A 105 8.08 -1.55 4.34
N SER A 106 8.07 -1.26 3.03
CA SER A 106 9.15 -1.59 2.11
C SER A 106 9.14 -0.67 0.89
N LEU A 107 9.29 -1.19 -0.32
CA LEU A 107 9.50 -0.39 -1.54
C LEU A 107 8.30 0.47 -1.95
N ALA A 108 7.05 0.09 -1.65
CA ALA A 108 5.90 0.93 -1.99
C ALA A 108 5.93 2.26 -1.22
N HIS A 109 6.15 2.18 0.09
CA HIS A 109 6.34 3.39 0.92
C HIS A 109 7.69 4.06 0.67
N GLY A 110 8.74 3.30 0.35
CA GLY A 110 10.02 3.85 -0.09
C GLY A 110 9.86 4.73 -1.34
N PHE A 111 9.08 4.28 -2.32
CA PHE A 111 8.70 5.06 -3.50
C PHE A 111 7.90 6.31 -3.12
N TYR A 112 6.85 6.17 -2.32
CA TYR A 112 6.09 7.33 -1.81
C TYR A 112 6.99 8.36 -1.13
N ASN A 113 7.87 7.93 -0.24
CA ASN A 113 8.82 8.82 0.43
C ASN A 113 9.77 9.50 -0.57
N GLY A 114 10.13 8.80 -1.65
CA GLY A 114 10.90 9.33 -2.76
C GLY A 114 10.19 10.47 -3.49
N THR A 115 8.89 10.32 -3.76
CA THR A 115 8.10 11.33 -4.48
C THR A 115 7.86 12.60 -3.66
N SER A 116 8.15 12.60 -2.37
CA SER A 116 7.96 13.77 -1.48
C SER A 116 8.76 15.01 -1.87
N VAL A 117 9.78 14.86 -2.71
CA VAL A 117 10.58 15.99 -3.24
C VAL A 117 10.08 16.51 -4.58
N ILE A 118 9.03 15.91 -5.15
CA ILE A 118 8.46 16.27 -6.45
C ILE A 118 7.19 17.11 -6.23
N PRO A 119 7.20 18.40 -6.64
CA PRO A 119 6.08 19.32 -6.35
C PRO A 119 4.72 18.85 -6.88
N ASN A 120 4.68 18.22 -8.05
CA ASN A 120 3.44 17.73 -8.65
C ASN A 120 2.86 16.54 -7.87
N CYS A 121 3.70 15.69 -7.29
CA CYS A 121 3.26 14.54 -6.50
C CYS A 121 2.64 14.96 -5.15
N ILE A 122 3.03 16.10 -4.58
CA ILE A 122 2.51 16.58 -3.28
C ILE A 122 0.99 16.83 -3.31
N GLN A 123 0.40 17.02 -4.48
CA GLN A 123 -1.03 17.27 -4.63
C GLN A 123 -1.86 15.98 -4.54
N HIS A 124 -1.23 14.82 -4.65
CA HIS A 124 -1.88 13.51 -4.60
C HIS A 124 -1.98 12.99 -3.16
N LEU A 125 -2.99 12.17 -2.91
CA LEU A 125 -3.17 11.55 -1.60
C LEU A 125 -2.09 10.49 -1.34
N HIS A 126 -1.75 10.29 -0.07
CA HIS A 126 -0.77 9.29 0.36
C HIS A 126 -1.03 7.92 -0.27
N GLY A 127 -2.23 7.37 -0.04
CA GLY A 127 -2.59 6.03 -0.52
C GLY A 127 -2.70 5.94 -2.05
N GLU A 128 -2.97 7.05 -2.73
CA GLU A 128 -2.93 7.12 -4.19
C GLU A 128 -1.52 6.84 -4.70
N ILE A 129 -0.50 7.50 -4.14
CA ILE A 129 0.91 7.27 -4.54
C ILE A 129 1.42 5.92 -4.05
N VAL A 130 1.06 5.50 -2.82
CA VAL A 130 1.46 4.19 -2.28
C VAL A 130 0.89 3.06 -3.12
N SER A 131 -0.35 3.19 -3.62
CA SER A 131 -0.92 2.19 -4.52
C SER A 131 -0.09 2.00 -5.80
N PHE A 132 0.34 3.10 -6.43
CA PHE A 132 1.27 3.02 -7.56
C PHE A 132 2.64 2.46 -7.15
N GLY A 133 3.14 2.84 -5.98
CA GLY A 133 4.35 2.26 -5.38
C GLY A 133 4.27 0.74 -5.19
N SER A 134 3.07 0.19 -4.99
CA SER A 134 2.85 -1.26 -4.94
C SER A 134 3.11 -1.92 -6.30
N LEU A 135 2.76 -1.28 -7.41
CA LEU A 135 3.09 -1.75 -8.75
C LEU A 135 4.61 -1.66 -9.01
N VAL A 136 5.26 -0.59 -8.54
CA VAL A 136 6.73 -0.45 -8.60
C VAL A 136 7.41 -1.58 -7.82
N LEU A 137 6.95 -1.87 -6.58
CA LEU A 137 7.45 -2.97 -5.76
C LEU A 137 7.34 -4.31 -6.49
N LEU A 138 6.15 -4.64 -7.01
CA LEU A 138 5.90 -5.91 -7.70
C LEU A 138 6.74 -6.07 -8.97
N THR A 139 6.90 -4.99 -9.73
CA THR A 139 7.74 -4.95 -10.92
C THR A 139 9.21 -5.17 -10.56
N TYR A 140 9.70 -4.48 -9.52
CA TYR A 140 11.07 -4.63 -9.04
C TYR A 140 11.36 -6.05 -8.53
N ASP A 141 10.41 -6.62 -7.79
CA ASP A 141 10.46 -8.00 -7.26
C ASP A 141 10.23 -9.07 -8.35
N LYS A 142 9.87 -8.66 -9.57
CA LYS A 142 9.54 -9.53 -10.72
C LYS A 142 8.35 -10.47 -10.45
N ASN A 143 7.45 -10.06 -9.58
CA ASN A 143 6.20 -10.77 -9.31
C ASN A 143 5.11 -10.27 -10.29
N TYR A 144 5.28 -10.63 -11.55
CA TYR A 144 4.44 -10.10 -12.64
C TYR A 144 3.01 -10.60 -12.58
N ASP A 145 2.77 -11.84 -12.15
CA ASP A 145 1.42 -12.39 -12.03
C ASP A 145 0.59 -11.59 -11.02
N GLU A 146 1.16 -11.27 -9.86
CA GLU A 146 0.49 -10.44 -8.87
C GLU A 146 0.41 -8.97 -9.31
N CYS A 147 1.42 -8.48 -10.04
CA CYS A 147 1.37 -7.15 -10.64
C CYS A 147 0.17 -7.00 -11.59
N ASP A 148 -0.06 -7.97 -12.47
CA ASP A 148 -1.19 -7.99 -13.40
C ASP A 148 -2.53 -8.03 -12.65
N ARG A 149 -2.61 -8.81 -11.56
CA ARG A 149 -3.80 -8.88 -10.69
C ARG A 149 -4.11 -7.51 -10.05
N ILE A 150 -3.09 -6.86 -9.48
CA ILE A 150 -3.24 -5.55 -8.84
C ILE A 150 -3.52 -4.45 -9.89
N MET A 151 -2.88 -4.49 -11.05
CA MET A 151 -3.18 -3.56 -12.16
C MET A 151 -4.65 -3.67 -12.62
N ALA A 152 -5.19 -4.89 -12.69
CA ALA A 152 -6.61 -5.09 -13.03
C ALA A 152 -7.53 -4.44 -11.99
N PHE A 153 -7.21 -4.59 -10.71
CA PHE A 153 -7.94 -3.93 -9.61
C PHE A 153 -7.78 -2.40 -9.67
N HIS A 154 -6.58 -1.89 -9.90
CA HIS A 154 -6.35 -0.44 -10.08
C HIS A 154 -7.21 0.14 -11.19
N LYS A 155 -7.27 -0.56 -12.32
CA LYS A 155 -8.11 -0.14 -13.46
C LYS A 155 -9.59 -0.10 -13.09
N GLU A 156 -10.06 -1.08 -12.31
CA GLU A 156 -11.45 -1.14 -11.86
C GLU A 156 -11.80 -0.02 -10.87
N MET A 157 -10.86 0.31 -9.97
CA MET A 157 -11.00 1.32 -8.94
C MET A 157 -10.68 2.74 -9.40
N GLY A 158 -10.09 2.92 -10.58
CA GLY A 158 -9.53 4.20 -11.02
C GLY A 158 -8.30 4.64 -10.22
N LEU A 159 -7.56 3.69 -9.63
CA LEU A 159 -6.27 3.95 -8.98
C LEU A 159 -5.17 4.17 -10.04
N PRO A 160 -4.07 4.86 -9.70
CA PRO A 160 -3.00 5.17 -10.64
C PRO A 160 -2.40 3.91 -11.29
N LEU A 161 -2.18 3.98 -12.61
CA LEU A 161 -1.55 2.94 -13.42
C LEU A 161 -0.25 3.41 -14.08
N THR A 162 -0.07 4.74 -14.19
CA THR A 162 1.08 5.36 -14.83
C THR A 162 1.69 6.45 -13.95
N MET A 163 2.93 6.79 -14.21
CA MET A 163 3.61 7.91 -13.54
C MET A 163 2.84 9.23 -13.73
N ALA A 164 2.26 9.43 -14.91
CA ALA A 164 1.48 10.64 -15.20
C ALA A 164 0.26 10.78 -14.30
N ASP A 165 -0.35 9.67 -13.87
CA ASP A 165 -1.53 9.68 -12.98
C ASP A 165 -1.22 10.23 -11.59
N ILE A 166 0.05 10.23 -11.18
CA ILE A 166 0.55 10.77 -9.91
C ILE A 166 1.41 12.02 -10.10
N GLY A 167 1.36 12.64 -11.29
CA GLY A 167 2.11 13.85 -11.61
C GLY A 167 3.63 13.68 -11.73
N LEU A 168 4.11 12.45 -11.94
CA LEU A 168 5.52 12.11 -12.06
C LEU A 168 5.92 12.01 -13.54
N THR A 169 7.13 12.47 -13.86
CA THR A 169 7.75 12.38 -15.19
C THR A 169 9.03 11.55 -15.14
N GLU A 170 9.55 11.13 -16.30
CA GLU A 170 10.83 10.41 -16.38
C GLU A 170 12.01 11.27 -15.87
N GLU A 171 11.94 12.58 -16.02
CA GLU A 171 12.96 13.52 -15.56
C GLU A 171 13.07 13.57 -14.03
N ASP A 172 12.00 13.22 -13.31
CA ASP A 172 11.92 13.21 -11.85
C ASP A 172 12.55 11.94 -11.23
N LEU A 173 12.64 10.84 -12.00
CA LEU A 173 13.05 9.53 -11.49
C LEU A 173 14.40 9.54 -10.75
N PRO A 174 15.45 10.24 -11.23
CA PRO A 174 16.72 10.30 -10.48
C PRO A 174 16.57 10.91 -9.08
N ALA A 175 15.72 11.94 -8.93
CA ALA A 175 15.47 12.59 -7.65
C ALA A 175 14.66 11.68 -6.72
N VAL A 176 13.66 10.97 -7.26
CA VAL A 176 12.86 9.97 -6.54
C VAL A 176 13.76 8.85 -6.03
N ALA A 177 14.59 8.24 -6.88
CA ALA A 177 15.50 7.16 -6.51
C ALA A 177 16.52 7.61 -5.46
N GLU A 178 17.08 8.81 -5.59
CA GLU A 178 18.01 9.40 -4.62
C GLU A 178 17.32 9.56 -3.25
N ARG A 179 16.11 10.12 -3.22
CA ARG A 179 15.36 10.33 -1.98
C ARG A 179 14.88 9.00 -1.37
N SER A 180 14.41 8.04 -2.18
CA SER A 180 14.01 6.71 -1.73
C SER A 180 15.17 5.98 -1.07
N SER A 181 16.38 6.06 -1.65
CA SER A 181 17.56 5.30 -1.20
C SER A 181 18.03 5.63 0.21
N VAL A 182 17.63 6.76 0.77
CA VAL A 182 17.98 7.17 2.14
C VAL A 182 16.87 6.89 3.15
N THR A 183 15.77 6.26 2.71
CA THR A 183 14.67 5.87 3.59
C THR A 183 14.93 4.52 4.24
N LYS A 184 14.27 4.25 5.35
CA LYS A 184 14.39 2.97 6.04
C LYS A 184 13.76 1.83 5.22
N GLU A 185 12.68 2.12 4.53
CA GLU A 185 11.94 1.21 3.66
C GLU A 185 12.82 0.61 2.55
N TRP A 186 13.78 1.39 2.04
CA TRP A 186 14.74 0.96 1.04
C TRP A 186 15.56 -0.27 1.46
N THR A 187 15.82 -0.38 2.77
CA THR A 187 16.60 -1.49 3.32
C THR A 187 15.74 -2.67 3.78
N CYS A 188 14.41 -2.51 3.79
CA CYS A 188 13.47 -3.53 4.25
C CYS A 188 13.05 -4.48 3.11
N VAL A 189 14.04 -5.06 2.44
CA VAL A 189 13.88 -5.99 1.31
C VAL A 189 14.90 -7.14 1.42
N PRO A 190 14.61 -8.32 0.85
CA PRO A 190 15.49 -9.49 0.97
C PRO A 190 16.71 -9.48 0.03
N TYR A 191 16.94 -8.40 -0.72
CA TYR A 191 18.01 -8.24 -1.70
C TYR A 191 18.49 -6.79 -1.79
N GLU A 192 19.59 -6.56 -2.47
CA GLU A 192 20.11 -5.21 -2.72
C GLU A 192 19.27 -4.47 -3.75
N VAL A 193 18.80 -3.27 -3.38
CA VAL A 193 18.11 -2.34 -4.29
C VAL A 193 19.12 -1.31 -4.78
N THR A 194 19.15 -1.08 -6.11
CA THR A 194 20.02 -0.07 -6.72
C THR A 194 19.18 1.02 -7.35
N LYS A 195 19.69 2.27 -7.30
CA LYS A 195 18.98 3.45 -7.83
C LYS A 195 18.73 3.36 -9.34
N GLU A 196 19.65 2.72 -10.07
CA GLU A 196 19.58 2.59 -11.52
C GLU A 196 18.48 1.63 -11.99
N LYS A 197 17.99 0.77 -11.08
CA LYS A 197 16.94 -0.22 -11.39
C LYS A 197 15.61 0.14 -10.77
N PHE A 198 15.63 1.00 -9.76
CA PHE A 198 14.43 1.47 -9.06
C PHE A 198 13.75 2.60 -9.83
#